data_adcb565af0b328fea2d65861906e194f
#
_entry.id   adcb565af0b328fea2d65861906e194f
#
_cell.length_a   1.000
_cell.length_b   1.000
_cell.length_c   1.000
_cell.angle_alpha   90.00
_cell.angle_beta   90.00
_cell.angle_gamma   90.00
#
_symmetry.space_group_name_H-M   'P 1'
#
loop_
_entity.id
_entity.type
_entity.pdbx_description
1 polymer ?
#
loop_
_entity_poly.entity_id
_entity_poly.type
_entity_poly.pdbx_seq_one_letter_code
_entity_poly.pdbx_strand_id
1 'polypeptide(L)'
;KYALDGNEEASNASMETDDSGVLLQNVTDTRGAIGYVALSYLVDNDDVDTVAIDGVEPTLENTYSGDYKVWTFEHMYTNGEPDKATKAFLDYIMGEKFGKKMESLGYGVSSKMEKTDH
;
A
#
# COMPACT_ATOMS: atom_id res chain seq x y z
N LYS A 1 9.10 -2.63 10.80
CA LYS A 1 8.92 -2.41 12.24
C LYS A 1 7.55 -2.96 12.70
N TYR A 2 6.43 -2.40 12.23
CA TYR A 2 5.10 -2.76 12.76
C TYR A 2 4.61 -4.16 12.41
N ALA A 3 4.98 -4.71 11.26
CA ALA A 3 4.58 -6.05 10.86
C ALA A 3 5.46 -7.15 11.49
N LEU A 4 6.76 -6.90 11.64
CA LEU A 4 7.74 -7.90 12.05
C LEU A 4 8.45 -7.57 13.38
N ASP A 5 8.03 -6.51 14.08
CA ASP A 5 8.63 -6.02 15.32
C ASP A 5 10.15 -5.79 15.23
N GLY A 6 10.60 -5.33 14.06
CA GLY A 6 12.03 -5.09 13.78
C GLY A 6 12.83 -6.35 13.44
N ASN A 7 12.20 -7.51 13.36
CA ASN A 7 12.85 -8.74 12.91
C ASN A 7 12.94 -8.79 11.38
N GLU A 8 13.86 -9.58 10.88
CA GLU A 8 13.96 -9.92 9.46
C GLU A 8 12.91 -10.97 9.08
N GLU A 9 12.57 -11.03 7.80
CA GLU A 9 11.73 -12.10 7.26
C GLU A 9 12.40 -13.46 7.45
N ALA A 10 11.59 -14.50 7.65
CA ALA A 10 12.11 -15.84 7.80
C ALA A 10 12.79 -16.31 6.51
N SER A 11 14.02 -16.82 6.63
CA SER A 11 14.81 -17.30 5.50
C SER A 11 14.27 -18.57 4.82
N ASN A 12 13.20 -19.14 5.39
CA ASN A 12 12.52 -20.34 4.90
C ASN A 12 11.13 -20.05 4.32
N ALA A 13 10.91 -18.84 3.82
CA ALA A 13 9.71 -18.55 3.05
C ALA A 13 9.56 -19.58 1.92
N SER A 14 8.34 -20.09 1.73
CA SER A 14 8.10 -21.16 0.75
C SER A 14 8.19 -20.66 -0.69
N MET A 15 8.03 -19.35 -0.89
CA MET A 15 8.17 -18.70 -2.20
C MET A 15 8.53 -17.23 -2.01
N GLU A 16 9.46 -16.77 -2.84
CA GLU A 16 9.83 -15.35 -2.97
C GLU A 16 9.60 -14.93 -4.41
N THR A 17 9.10 -13.72 -4.59
CA THR A 17 8.89 -13.11 -5.92
C THR A 17 9.02 -11.59 -5.80
N ASP A 18 9.51 -10.96 -6.85
CA ASP A 18 9.57 -9.51 -7.02
C ASP A 18 8.34 -8.93 -7.76
N ASP A 19 7.37 -9.79 -8.10
CA ASP A 19 6.12 -9.41 -8.77
C ASP A 19 4.92 -9.62 -7.85
N SER A 20 4.21 -8.52 -7.54
CA SER A 20 3.04 -8.55 -6.64
C SER A 20 1.84 -9.30 -7.24
N GLY A 21 1.67 -9.28 -8.56
CA GLY A 21 0.61 -10.04 -9.23
C GLY A 21 0.86 -11.54 -9.14
N VAL A 22 2.12 -11.98 -9.33
CA VAL A 22 2.55 -13.38 -9.14
C VAL A 22 2.36 -13.80 -7.69
N LEU A 23 2.70 -12.94 -6.72
CA LEU A 23 2.48 -13.24 -5.31
C LEU A 23 0.99 -13.47 -5.02
N LEU A 24 0.14 -12.57 -5.49
CA LEU A 24 -1.31 -12.67 -5.29
C LEU A 24 -1.88 -13.96 -5.90
N GLN A 25 -1.46 -14.31 -7.12
CA GLN A 25 -1.86 -15.56 -7.78
C GLN A 25 -1.43 -16.79 -6.96
N ASN A 26 -0.21 -16.79 -6.43
CA ASN A 26 0.29 -17.90 -5.62
C ASN A 26 -0.50 -18.08 -4.32
N VAL A 27 -0.93 -16.98 -3.69
CA VAL A 27 -1.81 -17.05 -2.51
C VAL A 27 -3.18 -17.61 -2.88
N THR A 28 -3.76 -17.16 -4.00
CA THR A 28 -5.03 -17.65 -4.52
C THR A 28 -4.99 -19.18 -4.79
N ASP A 29 -3.92 -19.65 -5.41
CA ASP A 29 -3.80 -21.05 -5.85
C ASP A 29 -3.36 -22.01 -4.73
N THR A 30 -2.89 -21.49 -3.60
CA THR A 30 -2.30 -22.29 -2.53
C THR A 30 -3.11 -22.22 -1.24
N ARG A 31 -3.86 -23.27 -0.94
CA ARG A 31 -4.65 -23.33 0.30
C ARG A 31 -3.78 -23.15 1.55
N GLY A 32 -4.15 -22.16 2.37
CA GLY A 32 -3.44 -21.85 3.61
C GLY A 32 -2.19 -20.99 3.42
N ALA A 33 -1.95 -20.50 2.20
CA ALA A 33 -0.90 -19.52 1.96
C ALA A 33 -1.27 -18.17 2.58
N ILE A 34 -0.26 -17.43 2.98
CA ILE A 34 -0.34 -16.04 3.41
C ILE A 34 0.73 -15.24 2.66
N GLY A 35 0.41 -14.01 2.27
CA GLY A 35 1.33 -13.11 1.60
C GLY A 35 1.03 -11.66 1.95
N TYR A 36 1.81 -10.72 1.40
CA TYR A 36 1.57 -9.29 1.56
C TYR A 36 1.74 -8.58 0.22
N VAL A 37 0.80 -7.71 -0.08
CA VAL A 37 0.79 -6.85 -1.27
C VAL A 37 0.22 -5.49 -0.89
N ALA A 38 0.43 -4.48 -1.74
CA ALA A 38 -0.24 -3.20 -1.57
C ALA A 38 -1.77 -3.36 -1.75
N LEU A 39 -2.55 -2.57 -1.01
CA LEU A 39 -4.01 -2.59 -1.05
C LEU A 39 -4.56 -2.41 -2.48
N SER A 40 -3.84 -1.69 -3.34
CA SER A 40 -4.21 -1.49 -4.74
C SER A 40 -4.35 -2.79 -5.56
N TYR A 41 -3.69 -3.87 -5.16
CA TYR A 41 -3.83 -5.18 -5.79
C TYR A 41 -5.09 -5.94 -5.37
N LEU A 42 -5.75 -5.47 -4.31
CA LEU A 42 -6.95 -6.10 -3.75
C LEU A 42 -8.24 -5.37 -4.12
N VAL A 43 -8.14 -4.22 -4.80
CA VAL A 43 -9.30 -3.53 -5.34
C VAL A 43 -9.92 -4.41 -6.43
N ASP A 44 -11.23 -4.65 -6.32
CA ASP A 44 -11.99 -5.52 -7.22
C ASP A 44 -11.47 -6.99 -7.28
N ASN A 45 -10.79 -7.46 -6.21
CA ASN A 45 -10.34 -8.84 -6.09
C ASN A 45 -11.01 -9.52 -4.91
N ASP A 46 -11.85 -10.52 -5.19
CA ASP A 46 -12.60 -11.31 -4.21
C ASP A 46 -12.00 -12.73 -4.01
N ASP A 47 -10.84 -13.03 -4.62
CA ASP A 47 -10.24 -14.37 -4.60
C ASP A 47 -9.42 -14.64 -3.33
N VAL A 48 -9.08 -13.59 -2.59
CA VAL A 48 -8.32 -13.67 -1.34
C VAL A 48 -8.96 -12.80 -0.26
N ASP A 49 -8.82 -13.24 0.99
CA ASP A 49 -9.26 -12.50 2.16
C ASP A 49 -8.11 -11.64 2.73
N THR A 50 -8.44 -10.49 3.26
CA THR A 50 -7.50 -9.66 4.03
C THR A 50 -7.44 -10.10 5.48
N VAL A 51 -6.27 -9.95 6.10
CA VAL A 51 -6.07 -10.27 7.52
C VAL A 51 -5.97 -8.98 8.32
N ALA A 52 -6.82 -8.87 9.33
CA ALA A 52 -6.74 -7.77 10.31
C ALA A 52 -5.46 -7.89 11.16
N ILE A 53 -4.84 -6.75 11.45
CA ILE A 53 -3.70 -6.66 12.38
C ILE A 53 -4.17 -5.99 13.66
N ASP A 54 -3.97 -6.64 14.78
CA ASP A 54 -4.49 -6.21 16.10
C ASP A 54 -6.02 -5.96 16.10
N GLY A 55 -6.74 -6.68 15.25
CA GLY A 55 -8.19 -6.52 15.09
C GLY A 55 -8.61 -5.35 14.20
N VAL A 56 -7.66 -4.68 13.55
CA VAL A 56 -7.91 -3.56 12.64
C VAL A 56 -7.77 -4.00 11.19
N GLU A 57 -8.81 -3.78 10.40
CA GLU A 57 -8.86 -4.12 8.98
C GLU A 57 -8.01 -3.15 8.13
N PRO A 58 -7.36 -3.63 7.04
CA PRO A 58 -6.54 -2.82 6.15
C PRO A 58 -7.40 -1.97 5.19
N THR A 59 -8.06 -0.97 5.72
CA THR A 59 -8.85 -0.01 4.95
C THR A 59 -8.17 1.34 4.86
N LEU A 60 -8.52 2.15 3.85
CA LEU A 60 -8.02 3.52 3.75
C LEU A 60 -8.47 4.36 4.96
N GLU A 61 -9.68 4.17 5.46
CA GLU A 61 -10.19 4.87 6.63
C GLU A 61 -9.36 4.58 7.88
N ASN A 62 -9.09 3.30 8.16
CA ASN A 62 -8.25 2.88 9.29
C ASN A 62 -6.78 3.32 9.12
N THR A 63 -6.33 3.45 7.88
CA THR A 63 -5.01 4.01 7.59
C THR A 63 -4.98 5.52 7.87
N TYR A 64 -5.99 6.27 7.46
CA TYR A 64 -6.08 7.71 7.69
C TYR A 64 -6.16 8.07 9.19
N SER A 65 -6.95 7.34 9.98
CA SER A 65 -7.01 7.50 11.43
C SER A 65 -5.73 7.08 12.15
N GLY A 66 -4.86 6.31 11.48
CA GLY A 66 -3.65 5.74 12.06
C GLY A 66 -3.90 4.53 12.97
N ASP A 67 -5.07 3.92 12.90
CA ASP A 67 -5.39 2.68 13.63
C ASP A 67 -4.72 1.48 12.94
N TYR A 68 -4.78 1.41 11.60
CA TYR A 68 -4.00 0.44 10.83
C TYR A 68 -2.58 0.96 10.63
N LYS A 69 -1.59 0.29 11.22
CA LYS A 69 -0.22 0.80 11.35
C LYS A 69 0.74 0.39 10.23
N VAL A 70 0.37 -0.58 9.40
CA VAL A 70 1.25 -1.08 8.33
C VAL A 70 0.96 -0.31 7.03
N TRP A 71 1.59 0.85 6.90
CA TRP A 71 1.49 1.70 5.73
C TRP A 71 2.81 2.47 5.51
N THR A 72 2.99 3.02 4.33
CA THR A 72 4.12 3.91 4.00
C THR A 72 3.71 4.91 2.93
N PHE A 73 4.46 6.00 2.83
CA PHE A 73 4.30 6.95 1.74
C PHE A 73 4.94 6.44 0.46
N GLU A 74 4.24 6.63 -0.64
CA GLU A 74 4.85 6.60 -1.96
C GLU A 74 5.54 7.92 -2.25
N HIS A 75 6.73 7.87 -2.85
CA HIS A 75 7.55 9.03 -3.11
C HIS A 75 7.79 9.23 -4.60
N MET A 76 7.70 10.48 -5.04
CA MET A 76 8.10 10.89 -6.38
C MET A 76 9.41 11.67 -6.29
N TYR A 77 10.34 11.39 -7.19
CA TYR A 77 11.67 12.00 -7.21
C TYR A 77 11.92 12.72 -8.52
N THR A 78 12.59 13.87 -8.45
CA THR A 78 13.08 14.61 -9.62
C THR A 78 14.60 14.72 -9.53
N ASN A 79 15.26 14.77 -10.68
CA ASN A 79 16.70 15.02 -10.73
C ASN A 79 16.92 16.55 -10.79
N GLY A 80 17.07 17.18 -9.64
CA GLY A 80 17.14 18.61 -9.47
C GLY A 80 15.77 19.30 -9.52
N GLU A 81 15.76 20.61 -9.80
CA GLU A 81 14.52 21.38 -9.90
C GLU A 81 13.68 20.92 -11.08
N PRO A 82 12.39 20.59 -10.88
CA PRO A 82 11.53 20.17 -11.97
C PRO A 82 11.26 21.31 -12.96
N ASP A 83 11.25 20.98 -14.24
CA ASP A 83 10.80 21.92 -15.24
C ASP A 83 9.30 22.23 -15.11
N LYS A 84 8.81 23.20 -15.89
CA LYS A 84 7.43 23.68 -15.80
C LYS A 84 6.41 22.55 -16.06
N ALA A 85 6.70 21.63 -16.98
CA ALA A 85 5.80 20.54 -17.33
C ALA A 85 5.78 19.48 -16.23
N THR A 86 6.93 19.09 -15.73
CA THR A 86 7.10 18.16 -14.61
C THR A 86 6.42 18.70 -13.34
N LYS A 87 6.61 20.00 -13.04
CA LYS A 87 5.95 20.64 -11.92
C LYS A 87 4.42 20.59 -12.04
N ALA A 88 3.89 20.92 -13.21
CA ALA A 88 2.44 20.87 -13.45
C ALA A 88 1.87 19.45 -13.29
N PHE A 89 2.62 18.43 -13.70
CA PHE A 89 2.24 17.04 -13.50
C PHE A 89 2.22 16.65 -12.02
N LEU A 90 3.25 17.02 -11.25
CA LEU A 90 3.29 16.77 -9.81
C LEU A 90 2.16 17.49 -9.08
N ASP A 91 1.90 18.74 -9.38
CA ASP A 91 0.81 19.53 -8.82
C ASP A 91 -0.57 18.89 -9.13
N TYR A 92 -0.74 18.30 -10.33
CA TYR A 92 -1.96 17.58 -10.71
C TYR A 92 -2.14 16.28 -9.89
N ILE A 93 -1.09 15.48 -9.76
CA ILE A 93 -1.12 14.21 -8.98
C ILE A 93 -1.42 14.50 -7.52
N MET A 94 -0.84 15.55 -6.95
CA MET A 94 -1.06 15.95 -5.56
C MET A 94 -2.39 16.67 -5.34
N GLY A 95 -3.12 16.96 -6.42
CA GLY A 95 -4.39 17.66 -6.36
C GLY A 95 -5.58 16.80 -5.93
N GLU A 96 -6.61 17.43 -5.35
CA GLU A 96 -7.82 16.76 -4.84
C GLU A 96 -8.53 15.88 -5.89
N LYS A 97 -8.61 16.38 -7.14
CA LYS A 97 -9.28 15.67 -8.24
C LYS A 97 -8.63 14.32 -8.52
N PHE A 98 -7.29 14.26 -8.55
CA PHE A 98 -6.56 13.02 -8.75
C PHE A 98 -6.56 12.16 -7.48
N GLY A 99 -6.57 12.77 -6.30
CA GLY A 99 -6.69 12.07 -5.03
C GLY A 99 -7.89 11.13 -4.96
N LYS A 100 -9.06 11.57 -5.43
CA LYS A 100 -10.27 10.71 -5.51
C LYS A 100 -10.06 9.50 -6.42
N LYS A 101 -9.32 9.67 -7.52
CA LYS A 101 -8.96 8.57 -8.41
C LYS A 101 -7.98 7.60 -7.73
N MET A 102 -7.00 8.10 -6.99
CA MET A 102 -6.06 7.29 -6.23
C MET A 102 -6.77 6.42 -5.20
N GLU A 103 -7.72 6.98 -4.43
CA GLU A 103 -8.51 6.21 -3.46
C GLU A 103 -9.30 5.07 -4.13
N SER A 104 -9.88 5.31 -5.30
CA SER A 104 -10.57 4.25 -6.06
C SER A 104 -9.64 3.14 -6.56
N LEU A 105 -8.33 3.38 -6.56
CA LEU A 105 -7.30 2.42 -6.93
C LEU A 105 -6.60 1.80 -5.71
N GLY A 106 -7.10 2.06 -4.50
CA GLY A 106 -6.54 1.50 -3.25
C GLY A 106 -5.34 2.26 -2.70
N TYR A 107 -5.06 3.48 -3.17
CA TYR A 107 -4.01 4.34 -2.64
C TYR A 107 -4.59 5.44 -1.75
N GLY A 108 -3.94 5.68 -0.61
CA GLY A 108 -4.30 6.76 0.28
C GLY A 108 -3.85 8.14 -0.23
N VAL A 109 -4.56 9.17 0.20
CA VAL A 109 -4.22 10.57 -0.05
C VAL A 109 -3.51 11.14 1.17
N SER A 110 -2.25 11.55 1.03
CA SER A 110 -1.41 11.99 2.15
C SER A 110 -1.99 13.14 2.96
N SER A 111 -2.73 14.05 2.33
CA SER A 111 -3.40 15.17 3.02
C SER A 111 -4.55 14.76 3.95
N LYS A 112 -5.02 13.51 3.87
CA LYS A 112 -6.06 12.96 4.75
C LYS A 112 -5.50 12.21 5.95
N MET A 113 -4.19 11.99 6.01
CA MET A 113 -3.55 11.30 7.12
C MET A 113 -3.64 12.14 8.40
N GLU A 114 -4.27 11.59 9.44
CA GLU A 114 -4.34 12.22 10.76
C GLU A 114 -3.05 12.06 11.55
N LYS A 115 -2.36 10.93 11.33
CA LYS A 115 -1.06 10.64 11.93
C LYS A 115 -0.05 10.34 10.83
N THR A 116 1.05 11.07 10.82
CA THR A 116 2.12 10.94 9.84
C THR A 116 3.41 10.38 10.42
N ASP A 117 3.44 10.12 11.72
CA ASP A 117 4.61 9.61 12.45
C ASP A 117 4.53 8.07 12.56
N HIS A 118 5.63 7.46 12.20
CA HIS A 118 5.88 6.02 12.38
C HIS A 118 6.86 5.76 13.50
#